data_d4421f89f780f0d50b9eaa87266c0263
#
_entry.id   d4421f89f780f0d50b9eaa87266c0263
#
_cell.length_a   1.000
_cell.length_b   1.000
_cell.length_c   1.000
_cell.angle_alpha   90.00
_cell.angle_beta   90.00
_cell.angle_gamma   90.00
#
_symmetry.space_group_name_H-M   'P 1'
#
loop_
_entity.id
_entity.type
_entity.pdbx_description
1 polymer ?
#
loop_
_entity_poly.entity_id
_entity_poly.type
_entity_poly.pdbx_seq_one_letter_code
_entity_poly.pdbx_strand_id
1 'polypeptide(L)'
;DAAKPEEQVPIYARDPAAVNNRSAAPGPHIETYSADREGGIYRREIGPEDTIDGIKAKDWAAFVGRSPMYYLMQFFRMSETKQKVTLSISAFLFGPAYLFYRKMWKEGLLTALLSIALSVPSLIAIVATFNPSLFGSMPLHWVPVAADVCAIADWIVRILLGLFSVWLYRNASKKNIDKIYSEYPEGDARTDALLQKGGTSIWAALLYFGIMCLLQVAILYMAGPSAIQYLMTMAGA
;
A
#
# COMPACT_ATOMS: atom_id res chain seq x y z
N ASP A 1 -23.22 -17.38 46.99
CA ASP A 1 -21.82 -17.50 46.56
C ASP A 1 -21.68 -16.77 45.21
N ALA A 2 -21.29 -15.50 45.33
CA ALA A 2 -20.99 -14.68 44.14
C ALA A 2 -19.56 -15.00 43.65
N ALA A 3 -19.43 -15.53 42.45
CA ALA A 3 -18.14 -15.73 41.80
C ALA A 3 -17.40 -14.40 41.64
N LYS A 4 -16.19 -14.31 42.20
CA LYS A 4 -15.27 -13.18 41.99
C LYS A 4 -14.94 -13.05 40.49
N PRO A 5 -14.93 -11.84 39.93
CA PRO A 5 -14.43 -11.66 38.55
C PRO A 5 -12.95 -12.01 38.52
N GLU A 6 -12.53 -12.84 37.54
CA GLU A 6 -11.13 -13.14 37.28
C GLU A 6 -10.37 -11.85 36.92
N GLU A 7 -9.37 -11.57 37.75
CA GLU A 7 -8.43 -10.45 37.54
C GLU A 7 -7.57 -10.73 36.30
N GLN A 8 -7.84 -10.02 35.21
CA GLN A 8 -7.08 -10.16 33.96
C GLN A 8 -5.67 -9.59 34.14
N VAL A 9 -4.67 -10.47 34.20
CA VAL A 9 -3.24 -10.11 34.27
C VAL A 9 -2.78 -9.47 32.95
N PRO A 10 -2.17 -8.29 32.96
CA PRO A 10 -1.67 -7.63 31.77
C PRO A 10 -0.62 -8.47 31.00
N ILE A 11 -0.65 -8.43 29.66
CA ILE A 11 0.14 -9.27 28.75
C ILE A 11 1.67 -9.16 28.95
N TYR A 12 2.16 -8.07 29.53
CA TYR A 12 3.59 -7.87 29.84
C TYR A 12 4.06 -8.57 31.14
N ALA A 13 3.18 -9.19 31.89
CA ALA A 13 3.50 -9.94 33.10
C ALA A 13 3.59 -11.47 32.88
N ARG A 14 3.64 -11.94 31.61
CA ARG A 14 3.83 -13.36 31.30
C ARG A 14 5.30 -13.74 31.40
N ASP A 15 5.53 -14.78 32.19
CA ASP A 15 6.79 -15.43 32.51
C ASP A 15 7.67 -15.67 31.26
N PRO A 16 8.92 -15.21 31.22
CA PRO A 16 9.84 -15.45 30.10
C PRO A 16 10.20 -16.94 29.89
N ALA A 17 9.91 -17.81 30.84
CA ALA A 17 10.13 -19.26 30.72
C ALA A 17 9.14 -19.97 29.76
N ALA A 18 8.01 -19.35 29.42
CA ALA A 18 7.03 -19.93 28.48
C ALA A 18 7.42 -19.83 26.99
N VAL A 19 8.53 -19.15 26.68
CA VAL A 19 8.95 -18.87 25.28
C VAL A 19 9.68 -20.05 24.62
N ASN A 20 10.00 -21.11 25.36
CA ASN A 20 10.88 -22.17 24.86
C ASN A 20 10.18 -23.43 24.33
N ASN A 21 8.84 -23.42 24.19
CA ASN A 21 8.13 -24.54 23.58
C ASN A 21 7.88 -24.24 22.10
N ARG A 22 8.89 -24.54 21.25
CA ARG A 22 8.93 -24.33 19.79
C ARG A 22 8.08 -25.32 18.98
N SER A 23 6.97 -25.81 19.52
CA SER A 23 6.00 -26.58 18.75
C SER A 23 4.66 -25.82 18.76
N ALA A 24 4.31 -25.25 17.62
CA ALA A 24 3.16 -24.38 17.36
C ALA A 24 3.32 -22.97 17.96
N ALA A 25 3.94 -22.07 17.20
CA ALA A 25 3.81 -20.65 17.47
C ALA A 25 2.31 -20.29 17.48
N PRO A 26 1.74 -19.74 18.56
CA PRO A 26 0.38 -19.26 18.53
C PRO A 26 0.27 -18.22 17.44
N GLY A 27 -0.69 -18.40 16.52
CA GLY A 27 -0.97 -17.41 15.47
C GLY A 27 -1.21 -16.03 16.09
N PRO A 28 -1.14 -14.97 15.31
CA PRO A 28 -1.24 -13.61 15.80
C PRO A 28 -2.57 -13.38 16.51
N HIS A 29 -2.53 -13.11 17.81
CA HIS A 29 -3.67 -12.60 18.57
C HIS A 29 -3.77 -11.10 18.31
N ILE A 30 -4.90 -10.66 17.78
CA ILE A 30 -5.13 -9.25 17.45
C ILE A 30 -6.26 -8.75 18.34
N GLU A 31 -5.95 -7.73 19.13
CA GLU A 31 -6.96 -7.00 19.86
C GLU A 31 -7.60 -5.95 18.96
N THR A 32 -8.90 -6.02 18.78
CA THR A 32 -9.67 -4.99 18.08
C THR A 32 -10.73 -4.40 19.00
N TYR A 33 -11.06 -3.13 18.76
CA TYR A 33 -12.15 -2.46 19.42
C TYR A 33 -13.31 -2.37 18.43
N SER A 34 -14.44 -2.97 18.74
CA SER A 34 -15.70 -2.78 18.03
C SER A 34 -16.68 -2.01 18.90
N ALA A 35 -17.43 -1.09 18.27
CA ALA A 35 -18.54 -0.41 18.94
C ALA A 35 -19.82 -1.22 18.68
N ASP A 36 -20.59 -1.52 19.72
CA ASP A 36 -21.91 -2.09 19.56
C ASP A 36 -22.97 -1.02 19.22
N ARG A 37 -24.20 -1.46 18.95
CA ARG A 37 -25.31 -0.56 18.65
C ARG A 37 -25.76 0.30 19.86
N GLU A 38 -25.29 -0.03 21.03
CA GLU A 38 -25.60 0.68 22.29
C GLU A 38 -24.47 1.63 22.73
N GLY A 39 -23.40 1.76 21.90
CA GLY A 39 -22.28 2.66 22.16
C GLY A 39 -21.21 2.13 23.12
N GLY A 40 -21.28 0.85 23.47
CA GLY A 40 -20.22 0.17 24.22
C GLY A 40 -19.01 -0.13 23.34
N ILE A 41 -17.81 0.05 23.87
CA ILE A 41 -16.56 -0.33 23.21
C ILE A 41 -16.14 -1.68 23.78
N TYR A 42 -16.24 -2.74 22.95
CA TYR A 42 -15.77 -4.07 23.30
C TYR A 42 -14.37 -4.30 22.76
N ARG A 43 -13.53 -4.88 23.60
CA ARG A 43 -12.25 -5.42 23.21
C ARG A 43 -12.48 -6.83 22.71
N ARG A 44 -12.32 -7.05 21.40
CA ARG A 44 -12.39 -8.38 20.81
C ARG A 44 -11.00 -8.83 20.41
N GLU A 45 -10.60 -10.00 20.88
CA GLU A 45 -9.40 -10.66 20.43
C GLU A 45 -9.73 -11.48 19.19
N ILE A 46 -8.97 -11.24 18.09
CA ILE A 46 -9.07 -12.05 16.89
C ILE A 46 -8.07 -13.19 17.02
N GLY A 47 -8.58 -14.39 17.15
CA GLY A 47 -7.78 -15.61 17.14
C GLY A 47 -7.38 -16.04 15.72
N PRO A 48 -6.42 -16.96 15.58
CA PRO A 48 -5.94 -17.45 14.26
C PRO A 48 -7.02 -18.17 13.44
N GLU A 49 -8.00 -18.77 14.08
CA GLU A 49 -9.12 -19.50 13.44
C GLU A 49 -10.36 -18.61 13.18
N ASP A 50 -10.36 -17.37 13.68
CA ASP A 50 -11.44 -16.43 13.36
C ASP A 50 -11.46 -16.11 11.87
N THR A 51 -12.65 -15.84 11.35
CA THR A 51 -12.80 -15.58 9.90
C THR A 51 -13.08 -14.10 9.61
N ILE A 52 -12.36 -13.57 8.64
CA ILE A 52 -12.60 -12.26 8.04
C ILE A 52 -13.03 -12.50 6.60
N ASP A 53 -14.26 -12.15 6.23
CA ASP A 53 -14.84 -12.41 4.91
C ASP A 53 -14.79 -13.87 4.47
N GLY A 54 -14.91 -14.83 5.40
CA GLY A 54 -14.87 -16.26 5.14
C GLY A 54 -13.47 -16.86 5.01
N ILE A 55 -12.41 -16.07 5.26
CA ILE A 55 -11.01 -16.51 5.23
C ILE A 55 -10.47 -16.48 6.67
N LYS A 56 -9.75 -17.54 7.09
CA LYS A 56 -9.16 -17.62 8.43
C LYS A 56 -8.12 -16.51 8.65
N ALA A 57 -8.08 -15.94 9.84
CA ALA A 57 -7.14 -14.86 10.17
C ALA A 57 -5.68 -15.29 10.01
N LYS A 58 -5.34 -16.56 10.29
CA LYS A 58 -4.01 -17.13 10.04
C LYS A 58 -3.62 -17.10 8.56
N ASP A 59 -4.55 -17.36 7.66
CA ASP A 59 -4.29 -17.39 6.20
C ASP A 59 -4.17 -15.97 5.64
N TRP A 60 -4.95 -15.03 6.15
CA TRP A 60 -4.74 -13.61 5.89
C TRP A 60 -3.34 -13.16 6.37
N ALA A 61 -2.93 -13.56 7.59
CA ALA A 61 -1.62 -13.22 8.14
C ALA A 61 -0.48 -13.80 7.29
N ALA A 62 -0.60 -15.05 6.86
CA ALA A 62 0.36 -15.72 5.99
C ALA A 62 0.46 -14.98 4.63
N PHE A 63 -0.68 -14.62 4.04
CA PHE A 63 -0.70 -13.90 2.76
C PHE A 63 -0.15 -12.48 2.86
N VAL A 64 -0.52 -11.72 3.89
CA VAL A 64 -0.05 -10.32 4.09
C VAL A 64 1.45 -10.27 4.37
N GLY A 65 1.99 -11.23 5.10
CA GLY A 65 3.40 -11.35 5.45
C GLY A 65 3.86 -10.23 6.39
N ARG A 66 4.39 -9.13 5.83
CA ARG A 66 4.91 -8.03 6.64
C ARG A 66 3.80 -7.17 7.25
N SER A 67 3.89 -6.93 8.59
CA SER A 67 2.92 -6.16 9.38
C SER A 67 1.50 -6.73 9.37
N PRO A 68 1.31 -8.05 9.60
CA PRO A 68 0.00 -8.69 9.50
C PRO A 68 -1.01 -8.09 10.48
N MET A 69 -0.59 -7.74 11.72
CA MET A 69 -1.44 -7.16 12.75
C MET A 69 -2.18 -5.89 12.29
N TYR A 70 -1.44 -4.96 11.66
CA TYR A 70 -2.04 -3.73 11.14
C TYR A 70 -3.12 -4.01 10.10
N TYR A 71 -2.82 -4.88 9.11
CA TYR A 71 -3.77 -5.16 8.02
C TYR A 71 -4.97 -5.96 8.47
N LEU A 72 -4.78 -6.97 9.31
CA LEU A 72 -5.87 -7.77 9.86
C LEU A 72 -6.85 -6.91 10.66
N MET A 73 -6.34 -6.02 11.50
CA MET A 73 -7.18 -5.07 12.24
C MET A 73 -7.98 -4.16 11.28
N GLN A 74 -7.36 -3.65 10.21
CA GLN A 74 -8.05 -2.83 9.23
C GLN A 74 -9.09 -3.65 8.42
N PHE A 75 -8.73 -4.87 8.01
CA PHE A 75 -9.63 -5.75 7.26
C PHE A 75 -10.84 -6.16 8.10
N PHE A 76 -10.62 -6.50 9.37
CA PHE A 76 -11.69 -6.80 10.31
C PHE A 76 -12.63 -5.59 10.48
N ARG A 77 -12.08 -4.40 10.75
CA ARG A 77 -12.86 -3.17 10.85
C ARG A 77 -13.67 -2.90 9.58
N MET A 78 -13.06 -3.07 8.40
CA MET A 78 -13.73 -2.90 7.12
C MET A 78 -14.86 -3.93 6.91
N SER A 79 -14.70 -5.16 7.40
CA SER A 79 -15.75 -6.19 7.26
C SER A 79 -16.96 -5.90 8.14
N GLU A 80 -16.75 -5.38 9.36
CA GLU A 80 -17.81 -5.05 10.30
C GLU A 80 -18.52 -3.72 9.94
N THR A 81 -17.74 -2.66 9.73
CA THR A 81 -18.29 -1.32 9.49
C THR A 81 -18.67 -1.04 8.04
N LYS A 82 -18.28 -1.93 7.10
CA LYS A 82 -18.41 -1.74 5.65
C LYS A 82 -17.73 -0.45 5.14
N GLN A 83 -16.87 0.17 5.94
CA GLN A 83 -16.12 1.36 5.56
C GLN A 83 -14.97 0.97 4.61
N LYS A 84 -14.83 1.74 3.53
CA LYS A 84 -13.78 1.51 2.51
C LYS A 84 -12.57 2.41 2.70
N VAL A 85 -12.70 3.43 3.54
CA VAL A 85 -11.70 4.48 3.71
C VAL A 85 -10.81 4.17 4.90
N THR A 86 -9.50 4.16 4.66
CA THR A 86 -8.48 4.00 5.72
C THR A 86 -7.24 4.75 5.31
N LEU A 87 -6.77 5.68 6.14
CA LEU A 87 -5.60 6.47 5.85
C LEU A 87 -4.33 5.60 5.85
N SER A 88 -3.65 5.58 4.71
CA SER A 88 -2.34 4.96 4.53
C SER A 88 -1.32 6.02 4.09
N ILE A 89 -0.52 6.50 5.03
CA ILE A 89 0.53 7.51 4.77
C ILE A 89 1.55 6.98 3.75
N SER A 90 1.91 5.70 3.84
CA SER A 90 2.85 5.10 2.88
C SER A 90 2.29 5.08 1.46
N ALA A 91 1.01 4.78 1.26
CA ALA A 91 0.41 4.81 -0.06
C ALA A 91 0.27 6.25 -0.61
N PHE A 92 -0.02 7.22 0.25
CA PHE A 92 -0.06 8.63 -0.11
C PHE A 92 1.33 9.13 -0.56
N LEU A 93 2.38 8.86 0.23
CA LEU A 93 3.74 9.34 -0.05
C LEU A 93 4.39 8.63 -1.25
N PHE A 94 4.28 7.31 -1.31
CA PHE A 94 4.96 6.50 -2.33
C PHE A 94 4.11 6.21 -3.56
N GLY A 95 2.80 6.49 -3.51
CA GLY A 95 1.90 6.33 -4.65
C GLY A 95 1.98 4.93 -5.29
N PRO A 96 2.25 4.85 -6.62
CA PRO A 96 2.33 3.56 -7.32
C PRO A 96 3.40 2.61 -6.77
N ALA A 97 4.53 3.13 -6.25
CA ALA A 97 5.58 2.31 -5.67
C ALA A 97 5.09 1.45 -4.49
N TYR A 98 4.15 1.98 -3.68
CA TYR A 98 3.51 1.22 -2.61
C TYR A 98 2.72 0.02 -3.15
N LEU A 99 2.02 0.18 -4.27
CA LEU A 99 1.24 -0.91 -4.89
C LEU A 99 2.18 -2.00 -5.44
N PHE A 100 3.28 -1.63 -6.08
CA PHE A 100 4.32 -2.58 -6.50
C PHE A 100 4.98 -3.28 -5.32
N TYR A 101 5.26 -2.55 -4.24
CA TYR A 101 5.77 -3.14 -3.01
C TYR A 101 4.83 -4.22 -2.45
N ARG A 102 3.50 -4.02 -2.54
CA ARG A 102 2.46 -4.98 -2.13
C ARG A 102 2.12 -6.04 -3.19
N LYS A 103 2.91 -6.16 -4.26
CA LYS A 103 2.70 -7.09 -5.37
C LYS A 103 1.35 -6.91 -6.10
N MET A 104 0.75 -5.73 -6.01
CA MET A 104 -0.47 -5.34 -6.72
C MET A 104 -0.09 -4.84 -8.11
N TRP A 105 0.35 -5.76 -8.99
CA TRP A 105 0.94 -5.40 -10.29
C TRP A 105 -0.01 -4.65 -11.20
N LYS A 106 -1.27 -5.06 -11.28
CA LYS A 106 -2.27 -4.45 -12.17
C LYS A 106 -2.62 -3.04 -11.74
N GLU A 107 -2.95 -2.85 -10.47
CA GLU A 107 -3.29 -1.57 -9.86
C GLU A 107 -2.06 -0.64 -9.86
N GLY A 108 -0.88 -1.18 -9.55
CA GLY A 108 0.38 -0.46 -9.60
C GLY A 108 0.72 0.04 -10.99
N LEU A 109 0.59 -0.80 -12.02
CA LEU A 109 0.83 -0.41 -13.40
C LEU A 109 -0.17 0.64 -13.90
N LEU A 110 -1.47 0.44 -13.61
CA LEU A 110 -2.50 1.39 -14.00
C LEU A 110 -2.27 2.77 -13.39
N THR A 111 -1.97 2.83 -12.10
CA THR A 111 -1.71 4.10 -11.41
C THR A 111 -0.39 4.73 -11.83
N ALA A 112 0.65 3.94 -12.11
CA ALA A 112 1.91 4.44 -12.64
C ALA A 112 1.73 5.06 -14.04
N LEU A 113 1.01 4.39 -14.94
CA LEU A 113 0.71 4.92 -16.27
C LEU A 113 -0.13 6.20 -16.18
N LEU A 114 -1.12 6.25 -15.27
CA LEU A 114 -1.92 7.45 -15.05
C LEU A 114 -1.04 8.62 -14.56
N SER A 115 -0.19 8.41 -13.56
CA SER A 115 0.72 9.45 -13.05
C SER A 115 1.71 9.91 -14.13
N ILE A 116 2.24 9.00 -14.94
CA ILE A 116 3.11 9.36 -16.09
C ILE A 116 2.31 10.23 -17.08
N ALA A 117 1.10 9.81 -17.45
CA ALA A 117 0.27 10.56 -18.39
C ALA A 117 -0.05 11.98 -17.87
N LEU A 118 -0.38 12.11 -16.58
CA LEU A 118 -0.64 13.40 -15.94
C LEU A 118 0.63 14.26 -15.85
N SER A 119 1.82 13.68 -15.83
CA SER A 119 3.08 14.44 -15.80
C SER A 119 3.49 14.98 -17.18
N VAL A 120 2.95 14.45 -18.29
CA VAL A 120 3.37 14.82 -19.65
C VAL A 120 3.32 16.34 -19.92
N PRO A 121 2.26 17.09 -19.60
CA PRO A 121 2.24 18.53 -19.87
C PRO A 121 3.33 19.28 -19.09
N SER A 122 3.59 18.89 -17.84
CA SER A 122 4.67 19.48 -17.03
C SER A 122 6.04 19.18 -17.64
N LEU A 123 6.25 17.98 -18.16
CA LEU A 123 7.48 17.58 -18.83
C LEU A 123 7.70 18.39 -20.13
N ILE A 124 6.63 18.56 -20.91
CA ILE A 124 6.67 19.43 -22.12
C ILE A 124 7.02 20.87 -21.71
N ALA A 125 6.41 21.41 -20.67
CA ALA A 125 6.69 22.74 -20.17
C ALA A 125 8.16 22.92 -19.80
N ILE A 126 8.75 21.97 -19.07
CA ILE A 126 10.16 21.98 -18.69
C ILE A 126 11.06 22.00 -19.94
N VAL A 127 10.86 21.05 -20.85
CA VAL A 127 11.69 20.93 -22.06
C VAL A 127 11.52 22.18 -22.93
N ALA A 128 10.31 22.70 -23.12
CA ALA A 128 10.06 23.91 -23.91
C ALA A 128 10.71 25.16 -23.31
N THR A 129 10.83 25.25 -22.00
CA THR A 129 11.49 26.39 -21.32
C THR A 129 12.99 26.41 -21.58
N PHE A 130 13.64 25.25 -21.55
CA PHE A 130 15.11 25.17 -21.64
C PHE A 130 15.62 24.87 -23.06
N ASN A 131 14.78 24.22 -23.87
CA ASN A 131 15.14 23.84 -25.27
C ASN A 131 13.95 24.07 -26.22
N PRO A 132 13.54 25.35 -26.44
CA PRO A 132 12.37 25.65 -27.26
C PRO A 132 12.55 25.22 -28.74
N SER A 133 13.80 25.06 -29.23
CA SER A 133 14.07 24.65 -30.59
C SER A 133 13.52 23.26 -30.96
N LEU A 134 13.32 22.38 -29.99
CA LEU A 134 12.72 21.06 -30.19
C LEU A 134 11.25 21.14 -30.66
N PHE A 135 10.55 22.20 -30.31
CA PHE A 135 9.12 22.36 -30.62
C PHE A 135 8.84 23.23 -31.84
N GLY A 136 9.88 23.92 -32.37
CA GLY A 136 9.75 24.78 -33.55
C GLY A 136 8.66 25.85 -33.40
N SER A 137 7.70 25.89 -34.31
CA SER A 137 6.59 26.85 -34.31
C SER A 137 5.30 26.30 -33.65
N MET A 138 5.37 25.21 -32.90
CA MET A 138 4.17 24.65 -32.21
C MET A 138 3.60 25.63 -31.20
N PRO A 139 2.27 25.87 -31.23
CA PRO A 139 1.63 26.73 -30.26
C PRO A 139 1.57 26.04 -28.84
N LEU A 140 2.44 26.46 -27.93
CA LEU A 140 2.55 25.87 -26.59
C LEU A 140 1.82 26.69 -25.50
N HIS A 141 1.03 27.70 -25.88
CA HIS A 141 0.36 28.59 -24.92
C HIS A 141 -0.61 27.89 -23.95
N TRP A 142 -1.11 26.72 -24.32
CA TRP A 142 -2.01 25.90 -23.49
C TRP A 142 -1.24 25.02 -22.47
N VAL A 143 0.05 24.77 -22.68
CA VAL A 143 0.84 23.82 -21.90
C VAL A 143 0.93 24.20 -20.42
N PRO A 144 1.17 25.47 -20.00
CA PRO A 144 1.23 25.82 -18.60
C PRO A 144 -0.08 25.52 -17.86
N VAL A 145 -1.22 25.88 -18.45
CA VAL A 145 -2.54 25.61 -17.86
C VAL A 145 -2.80 24.11 -17.74
N ALA A 146 -2.46 23.34 -18.79
CA ALA A 146 -2.59 21.89 -18.76
C ALA A 146 -1.67 21.26 -17.70
N ALA A 147 -0.45 21.77 -17.53
CA ALA A 147 0.49 21.31 -16.50
C ALA A 147 -0.08 21.52 -15.09
N ASP A 148 -0.64 22.68 -14.81
CA ASP A 148 -1.25 22.98 -13.51
C ASP A 148 -2.46 22.10 -13.22
N VAL A 149 -3.36 21.93 -14.19
CA VAL A 149 -4.54 21.08 -14.07
C VAL A 149 -4.13 19.61 -13.85
N CYS A 150 -3.17 19.11 -14.62
CA CYS A 150 -2.67 17.74 -14.46
C CYS A 150 -1.92 17.53 -13.13
N ALA A 151 -1.18 18.53 -12.65
CA ALA A 151 -0.53 18.47 -11.34
C ALA A 151 -1.56 18.37 -10.21
N ILE A 152 -2.64 19.16 -10.26
CA ILE A 152 -3.74 19.06 -9.30
C ILE A 152 -4.39 17.65 -9.37
N ALA A 153 -4.62 17.14 -10.58
CA ALA A 153 -5.18 15.80 -10.76
C ALA A 153 -4.27 14.71 -10.19
N ASP A 154 -2.93 14.79 -10.35
CA ASP A 154 -1.98 13.84 -9.74
C ASP A 154 -2.04 13.89 -8.20
N TRP A 155 -2.15 15.07 -7.60
CA TRP A 155 -2.37 15.21 -6.16
C TRP A 155 -3.67 14.55 -5.70
N ILE A 156 -4.77 14.70 -6.45
CA ILE A 156 -6.03 14.02 -6.16
C ILE A 156 -5.85 12.50 -6.22
N VAL A 157 -5.16 11.98 -7.23
CA VAL A 157 -4.85 10.54 -7.34
C VAL A 157 -4.06 10.04 -6.13
N ARG A 158 -3.05 10.80 -5.67
CA ARG A 158 -2.27 10.46 -4.46
C ARG A 158 -3.12 10.43 -3.20
N ILE A 159 -4.01 11.41 -3.03
CA ILE A 159 -4.95 11.45 -1.90
C ILE A 159 -5.89 10.22 -1.95
N LEU A 160 -6.45 9.91 -3.12
CA LEU A 160 -7.31 8.74 -3.29
C LEU A 160 -6.55 7.44 -3.00
N LEU A 161 -5.31 7.30 -3.45
CA LEU A 161 -4.46 6.16 -3.09
C LEU A 161 -4.23 6.09 -1.58
N GLY A 162 -3.95 7.22 -0.93
CA GLY A 162 -3.79 7.28 0.53
C GLY A 162 -5.03 6.81 1.29
N LEU A 163 -6.22 7.08 0.77
CA LEU A 163 -7.49 6.75 1.42
C LEU A 163 -7.98 5.33 1.10
N PHE A 164 -7.77 4.86 -0.12
CA PHE A 164 -8.38 3.61 -0.60
C PHE A 164 -7.41 2.45 -0.81
N SER A 165 -6.09 2.65 -0.68
CA SER A 165 -5.08 1.62 -0.95
C SER A 165 -5.26 0.36 -0.10
N VAL A 166 -5.63 0.49 1.18
CA VAL A 166 -5.83 -0.65 2.08
C VAL A 166 -7.06 -1.46 1.64
N TRP A 167 -8.13 -0.80 1.21
CA TRP A 167 -9.31 -1.46 0.66
C TRP A 167 -9.00 -2.16 -0.67
N LEU A 168 -8.25 -1.51 -1.58
CA LEU A 168 -7.79 -2.12 -2.82
C LEU A 168 -6.93 -3.36 -2.53
N TYR A 169 -6.00 -3.25 -1.57
CA TYR A 169 -5.15 -4.35 -1.17
C TYR A 169 -5.94 -5.51 -0.59
N ARG A 170 -6.92 -5.25 0.29
CA ARG A 170 -7.83 -6.28 0.82
C ARG A 170 -8.55 -7.02 -0.31
N ASN A 171 -9.14 -6.29 -1.27
CA ASN A 171 -9.89 -6.90 -2.36
C ASN A 171 -8.99 -7.72 -3.31
N ALA A 172 -7.80 -7.20 -3.65
CA ALA A 172 -6.84 -7.93 -4.47
C ALA A 172 -6.32 -9.18 -3.75
N SER A 173 -6.00 -9.06 -2.47
CA SER A 173 -5.56 -10.18 -1.63
C SER A 173 -6.65 -11.25 -1.50
N LYS A 174 -7.90 -10.83 -1.22
CA LYS A 174 -9.03 -11.77 -1.14
C LYS A 174 -9.17 -12.60 -2.41
N LYS A 175 -9.17 -11.97 -3.59
CA LYS A 175 -9.24 -12.69 -4.88
C LYS A 175 -8.11 -13.71 -5.06
N ASN A 176 -6.91 -13.36 -4.62
CA ASN A 176 -5.76 -14.27 -4.70
C ASN A 176 -5.86 -15.42 -3.71
N ILE A 177 -6.33 -15.17 -2.48
CA ILE A 177 -6.55 -16.19 -1.45
C ILE A 177 -7.68 -17.13 -1.88
N ASP A 178 -8.82 -16.60 -2.37
CA ASP A 178 -9.95 -17.39 -2.86
C ASP A 178 -9.49 -18.34 -3.99
N LYS A 179 -8.61 -17.86 -4.89
CA LYS A 179 -8.01 -18.69 -5.93
C LYS A 179 -7.14 -19.80 -5.35
N ILE A 180 -6.29 -19.50 -4.36
CA ILE A 180 -5.45 -20.50 -3.68
C ILE A 180 -6.34 -21.53 -2.97
N TYR A 181 -7.43 -21.11 -2.35
CA TYR A 181 -8.39 -22.01 -1.70
C TYR A 181 -9.04 -22.99 -2.68
N SER A 182 -9.28 -22.57 -3.93
CA SER A 182 -9.82 -23.45 -4.97
C SER A 182 -8.79 -24.43 -5.55
N GLU A 183 -7.50 -24.07 -5.51
CA GLU A 183 -6.41 -24.86 -6.09
C GLU A 183 -5.78 -25.84 -5.08
N TYR A 184 -5.77 -25.48 -3.77
CA TYR A 184 -5.07 -26.25 -2.73
C TYR A 184 -6.01 -26.62 -1.57
N PRO A 185 -6.07 -27.89 -1.15
CA PRO A 185 -6.79 -28.31 0.05
C PRO A 185 -6.15 -27.68 1.31
N GLU A 186 -6.85 -27.74 2.43
CA GLU A 186 -6.30 -27.26 3.70
C GLU A 186 -5.07 -28.09 4.11
N GLY A 187 -3.96 -27.39 4.46
CA GLY A 187 -2.70 -28.03 4.85
C GLY A 187 -1.49 -27.18 4.48
N ASP A 188 -0.30 -27.76 4.63
CA ASP A 188 0.98 -27.07 4.44
C ASP A 188 1.14 -26.52 3.02
N ALA A 189 0.70 -27.26 2.00
CA ALA A 189 0.76 -26.81 0.61
C ALA A 189 -0.01 -25.52 0.35
N ARG A 190 -1.18 -25.33 1.02
CA ARG A 190 -1.94 -24.08 0.95
C ARG A 190 -1.18 -22.94 1.64
N THR A 191 -0.62 -23.21 2.82
CA THR A 191 0.16 -22.22 3.57
C THR A 191 1.38 -21.75 2.78
N ASP A 192 2.11 -22.68 2.16
CA ASP A 192 3.26 -22.35 1.30
C ASP A 192 2.85 -21.51 0.08
N ALA A 193 1.74 -21.86 -0.57
CA ALA A 193 1.20 -21.09 -1.69
C ALA A 193 0.80 -19.66 -1.27
N LEU A 194 0.21 -19.48 -0.07
CA LEU A 194 -0.14 -18.18 0.50
C LEU A 194 1.12 -17.35 0.76
N LEU A 195 2.14 -17.92 1.38
CA LEU A 195 3.41 -17.24 1.66
C LEU A 195 4.15 -16.84 0.38
N GLN A 196 4.17 -17.70 -0.62
CA GLN A 196 4.86 -17.44 -1.89
C GLN A 196 4.18 -16.34 -2.69
N LYS A 197 2.86 -16.38 -2.81
CA LYS A 197 2.09 -15.45 -3.63
C LYS A 197 1.86 -14.10 -2.93
N GLY A 198 1.75 -14.12 -1.62
CA GLY A 198 1.59 -12.96 -0.76
C GLY A 198 2.89 -12.21 -0.47
N GLY A 199 2.89 -11.51 0.67
CA GLY A 199 4.03 -10.77 1.17
C GLY A 199 4.30 -9.46 0.43
N THR A 200 5.56 -9.04 0.48
CA THR A 200 6.02 -7.75 -0.09
C THR A 200 7.21 -7.96 -1.01
N SER A 201 7.39 -7.08 -1.98
CA SER A 201 8.55 -7.07 -2.86
C SER A 201 9.23 -5.70 -2.87
N ILE A 202 10.32 -5.56 -2.13
CA ILE A 202 11.11 -4.32 -2.13
C ILE A 202 11.74 -4.08 -3.50
N TRP A 203 12.14 -5.15 -4.19
CA TRP A 203 12.73 -5.07 -5.52
C TRP A 203 11.78 -4.48 -6.57
N ALA A 204 10.48 -4.77 -6.48
CA ALA A 204 9.48 -4.20 -7.36
C ALA A 204 9.33 -2.68 -7.15
N ALA A 205 9.35 -2.23 -5.90
CA ALA A 205 9.33 -0.80 -5.59
C ALA A 205 10.62 -0.10 -6.05
N LEU A 206 11.80 -0.70 -5.81
CA LEU A 206 13.08 -0.16 -6.25
C LEU A 206 13.18 -0.10 -7.77
N LEU A 207 12.69 -1.13 -8.49
CA LEU A 207 12.62 -1.13 -9.95
C LEU A 207 11.78 0.04 -10.47
N TYR A 208 10.60 0.26 -9.86
CA TYR A 208 9.75 1.39 -10.21
C TYR A 208 10.48 2.73 -10.01
N PHE A 209 11.13 2.94 -8.87
CA PHE A 209 11.92 4.15 -8.61
C PHE A 209 13.08 4.29 -9.60
N GLY A 210 13.78 3.20 -9.91
CA GLY A 210 14.85 3.20 -10.91
C GLY A 210 14.36 3.64 -12.29
N ILE A 211 13.20 3.12 -12.74
CA ILE A 211 12.58 3.53 -14.02
C ILE A 211 12.22 5.01 -13.99
N MET A 212 11.64 5.50 -12.87
CA MET A 212 11.30 6.92 -12.73
C MET A 212 12.53 7.81 -12.71
N CYS A 213 13.62 7.41 -12.06
CA CYS A 213 14.89 8.13 -12.11
C CYS A 213 15.46 8.19 -13.53
N LEU A 214 15.44 7.07 -14.27
CA LEU A 214 15.89 7.05 -15.67
C LEU A 214 15.05 7.97 -16.57
N LEU A 215 13.72 7.99 -16.35
CA LEU A 215 12.83 8.90 -17.07
C LEU A 215 13.18 10.37 -16.77
N GLN A 216 13.44 10.72 -15.51
CA GLN A 216 13.86 12.07 -15.12
C GLN A 216 15.20 12.48 -15.75
N VAL A 217 16.17 11.57 -15.77
CA VAL A 217 17.48 11.81 -16.43
C VAL A 217 17.31 12.02 -17.93
N ALA A 218 16.46 11.22 -18.60
CA ALA A 218 16.18 11.37 -20.02
C ALA A 218 15.54 12.74 -20.34
N ILE A 219 14.60 13.20 -19.51
CA ILE A 219 13.97 14.51 -19.66
C ILE A 219 15.00 15.64 -19.47
N LEU A 220 15.85 15.53 -18.45
CA LEU A 220 16.90 16.51 -18.21
C LEU A 220 17.89 16.58 -19.38
N TYR A 221 18.22 15.43 -19.98
CA TYR A 221 19.05 15.38 -21.19
C TYR A 221 18.38 16.07 -22.38
N MET A 222 17.06 15.86 -22.57
CA MET A 222 16.28 16.54 -23.62
C MET A 222 16.16 18.06 -23.39
N ALA A 223 16.07 18.50 -22.15
CA ALA A 223 16.05 19.92 -21.78
C ALA A 223 17.38 20.63 -22.04
N GLY A 224 18.50 19.87 -22.06
CA GLY A 224 19.82 20.38 -22.44
C GLY A 224 20.65 20.97 -21.30
N PRO A 225 21.89 21.45 -21.62
CA PRO A 225 22.86 21.90 -20.61
C PRO A 225 22.37 23.08 -19.74
N SER A 226 21.53 23.94 -20.29
CA SER A 226 20.96 25.11 -19.59
C SER A 226 20.08 24.68 -18.41
N ALA A 227 19.34 23.59 -18.53
CA ALA A 227 18.54 23.03 -17.44
C ALA A 227 19.44 22.49 -16.31
N ILE A 228 20.54 21.83 -16.68
CA ILE A 228 21.51 21.31 -15.69
C ILE A 228 22.17 22.48 -14.94
N GLN A 229 22.60 23.53 -15.63
CA GLN A 229 23.18 24.72 -15.02
C GLN A 229 22.19 25.40 -14.06
N TYR A 230 20.92 25.52 -14.47
CA TYR A 230 19.87 26.09 -13.62
C TYR A 230 19.69 25.27 -12.33
N LEU A 231 19.64 23.94 -12.43
CA LEU A 231 19.56 23.08 -11.24
C LEU A 231 20.79 23.18 -10.34
N MET A 232 21.99 23.30 -10.91
CA MET A 232 23.21 23.48 -10.13
C MET A 232 23.22 24.83 -9.38
N THR A 233 22.73 25.90 -10.02
CA THR A 233 22.65 27.21 -9.34
C THR A 233 21.62 27.18 -8.20
N MET A 234 20.50 26.48 -8.37
CA MET A 234 19.50 26.32 -7.31
C MET A 234 20.00 25.44 -6.14
N ALA A 235 20.82 24.42 -6.43
CA ALA A 235 21.36 23.53 -5.42
C ALA A 235 22.55 24.12 -4.65
N GLY A 236 23.25 25.13 -5.23
CA GLY A 236 24.39 25.81 -4.62
C GLY A 236 24.04 27.13 -3.92
N ALA A 237 22.77 27.54 -3.98
CA ALA A 237 22.24 28.70 -3.27
C ALA A 237 21.58 28.25 -1.95
#